data_10c29b32ef9a6c311f53d604d89c66d5
#
_entry.id   10c29b32ef9a6c311f53d604d89c66d5
#
_cell.length_a   1.000
_cell.length_b   1.000
_cell.length_c   1.000
_cell.angle_alpha   90.00
_cell.angle_beta   90.00
_cell.angle_gamma   90.00
#
_symmetry.space_group_name_H-M   'P 1'
#
loop_
_entity.id
_entity.type
_entity.pdbx_description
1 polymer ?
#
loop_
_entity_poly.entity_id
_entity_poly.type
_entity_poly.pdbx_seq_one_letter_code
_entity_poly.pdbx_strand_id
1 'polypeptide(L)'
;GKRVKVGAKVVFGEGKMTGTVVDDTDTGRIMQFAYDGIFNEILDELGTMPLPPYIKAKLDDQERYQTVYAKERGSAAAPTAGLHFTNELLAQVKAKGIEVVEVLLHVGLGTFRPVQVDDIHSHKMHSEYYRITQDAADTINKALDEGRRVIAVGTTSTRTLESAAKDGRVVAGDGDTSIFIYPGYQFQVLSGLITNFHLPKSTLVMLVSALAGREHVLHAYEEAVKERYRFFSFGDAMFIADVDKK
;
A
#
# COMPACT_ATOMS: atom_id res chain seq x y z
N GLY A 1 -16.04 -10.45 -14.65
CA GLY A 1 -15.64 -11.49 -15.61
C GLY A 1 -16.28 -11.25 -16.99
N LYS A 2 -15.84 -11.92 -18.05
CA LYS A 2 -16.30 -11.76 -19.45
C LYS A 2 -17.84 -11.94 -19.64
N ARG A 3 -18.54 -12.51 -18.65
CA ARG A 3 -19.99 -12.79 -18.72
C ARG A 3 -20.88 -11.69 -18.17
N VAL A 4 -20.34 -10.72 -17.44
CA VAL A 4 -21.11 -9.64 -16.79
C VAL A 4 -21.00 -8.41 -17.69
N LYS A 5 -22.04 -8.18 -18.50
CA LYS A 5 -22.13 -7.06 -19.45
C LYS A 5 -23.04 -5.96 -18.90
N VAL A 6 -23.02 -4.77 -19.53
CA VAL A 6 -23.96 -3.69 -19.23
C VAL A 6 -25.40 -4.22 -19.29
N GLY A 7 -26.23 -3.90 -18.32
CA GLY A 7 -27.58 -4.41 -18.10
C GLY A 7 -27.67 -5.72 -17.28
N ALA A 8 -26.54 -6.42 -17.03
CA ALA A 8 -26.56 -7.62 -16.21
C ALA A 8 -26.87 -7.28 -14.76
N LYS A 9 -27.69 -8.12 -14.11
CA LYS A 9 -28.01 -8.04 -12.68
C LYS A 9 -27.25 -9.11 -11.91
N VAL A 10 -26.68 -8.72 -10.77
CA VAL A 10 -26.00 -9.59 -9.82
C VAL A 10 -26.70 -9.45 -8.46
N VAL A 11 -27.06 -10.58 -7.88
CA VAL A 11 -27.74 -10.61 -6.57
C VAL A 11 -26.71 -11.03 -5.51
N PHE A 12 -26.69 -10.30 -4.39
CA PHE A 12 -25.80 -10.53 -3.26
C PHE A 12 -26.61 -10.86 -2.03
N GLY A 13 -26.09 -11.78 -1.17
CA GLY A 13 -26.68 -12.09 0.13
C GLY A 13 -28.14 -12.51 0.07
N GLU A 14 -28.47 -13.46 -0.83
CA GLU A 14 -29.85 -13.99 -0.97
C GLU A 14 -30.91 -12.91 -1.23
N GLY A 15 -30.52 -11.83 -1.90
CA GLY A 15 -31.42 -10.74 -2.27
C GLY A 15 -31.30 -9.46 -1.41
N LYS A 16 -30.43 -9.43 -0.42
CA LYS A 16 -30.22 -8.22 0.40
C LYS A 16 -29.72 -7.02 -0.39
N MET A 17 -28.98 -7.29 -1.48
CA MET A 17 -28.51 -6.25 -2.39
C MET A 17 -28.51 -6.77 -3.83
N THR A 18 -28.92 -5.93 -4.77
CA THR A 18 -28.86 -6.23 -6.20
C THR A 18 -28.02 -5.15 -6.90
N GLY A 19 -27.02 -5.56 -7.65
CA GLY A 19 -26.22 -4.66 -8.49
C GLY A 19 -26.58 -4.80 -9.96
N THR A 20 -26.85 -3.71 -10.64
CA THR A 20 -27.02 -3.65 -12.09
C THR A 20 -25.80 -3.00 -12.72
N VAL A 21 -25.19 -3.65 -13.69
CA VAL A 21 -24.07 -3.07 -14.44
C VAL A 21 -24.60 -1.98 -15.34
N VAL A 22 -24.14 -0.74 -15.13
CA VAL A 22 -24.57 0.43 -15.88
C VAL A 22 -23.54 0.89 -16.89
N ASP A 23 -22.25 0.61 -16.65
CA ASP A 23 -21.17 0.98 -17.56
C ASP A 23 -19.94 0.08 -17.38
N ASP A 24 -19.02 0.14 -18.35
CA ASP A 24 -17.74 -0.55 -18.37
C ASP A 24 -16.60 0.44 -18.11
N THR A 25 -15.57 -0.02 -17.42
CA THR A 25 -14.29 0.68 -17.28
C THR A 25 -13.16 -0.20 -17.80
N ASP A 26 -11.99 0.37 -18.05
CA ASP A 26 -10.79 -0.39 -18.47
C ASP A 26 -10.44 -1.51 -17.49
N THR A 27 -10.81 -1.36 -16.22
CA THR A 27 -10.41 -2.26 -15.14
C THR A 27 -11.57 -3.00 -14.48
N GLY A 28 -12.81 -2.64 -14.74
CA GLY A 28 -13.96 -3.20 -14.03
C GLY A 28 -15.30 -2.88 -14.66
N ARG A 29 -16.29 -2.73 -13.81
CA ARG A 29 -17.68 -2.39 -14.16
C ARG A 29 -18.19 -1.34 -13.18
N ILE A 30 -18.97 -0.40 -13.70
CA ILE A 30 -19.76 0.50 -12.86
C ILE A 30 -21.08 -0.20 -12.58
N MET A 31 -21.43 -0.33 -11.32
CA MET A 31 -22.65 -0.97 -10.87
C MET A 31 -23.51 0.00 -10.07
N GLN A 32 -24.78 0.05 -10.39
CA GLN A 32 -25.79 0.70 -9.57
C GLN A 32 -26.39 -0.32 -8.62
N PHE A 33 -26.34 -0.02 -7.32
CA PHE A 33 -26.88 -0.91 -6.31
C PHE A 33 -28.28 -0.51 -5.87
N ALA A 34 -29.15 -1.52 -5.72
CA ALA A 34 -30.45 -1.41 -5.07
C ALA A 34 -30.42 -2.27 -3.81
N TYR A 35 -30.78 -1.67 -2.67
CA TYR A 35 -30.77 -2.29 -1.33
C TYR A 35 -31.73 -1.55 -0.42
N ASP A 36 -32.08 -2.15 0.71
CA ASP A 36 -32.86 -1.54 1.78
C ASP A 36 -31.99 -1.42 3.04
N GLY A 37 -31.97 -0.24 3.67
CA GLY A 37 -31.15 0.06 4.84
C GLY A 37 -29.86 0.85 4.56
N ILE A 38 -28.85 0.65 5.40
CA ILE A 38 -27.57 1.38 5.33
C ILE A 38 -26.56 0.58 4.51
N PHE A 39 -26.06 1.17 3.43
CA PHE A 39 -25.17 0.51 2.48
C PHE A 39 -23.91 -0.11 3.14
N ASN A 40 -23.26 0.64 4.03
CA ASN A 40 -22.07 0.16 4.71
C ASN A 40 -22.34 -1.04 5.64
N GLU A 41 -23.49 -1.09 6.31
CA GLU A 41 -23.87 -2.23 7.15
C GLU A 41 -24.09 -3.49 6.30
N ILE A 42 -24.71 -3.34 5.13
CA ILE A 42 -24.90 -4.44 4.18
C ILE A 42 -23.55 -4.92 3.65
N LEU A 43 -22.63 -3.99 3.34
CA LEU A 43 -21.27 -4.35 2.92
C LEU A 43 -20.49 -5.07 4.01
N ASP A 44 -20.63 -4.64 5.26
CA ASP A 44 -19.96 -5.30 6.40
C ASP A 44 -20.50 -6.72 6.62
N GLU A 45 -21.79 -6.95 6.38
CA GLU A 45 -22.41 -8.27 6.47
C GLU A 45 -22.04 -9.20 5.31
N LEU A 46 -22.06 -8.69 4.08
CA LEU A 46 -21.89 -9.49 2.87
C LEU A 46 -20.44 -9.54 2.36
N GLY A 47 -19.63 -8.57 2.78
CA GLY A 47 -18.27 -8.39 2.31
C GLY A 47 -17.32 -9.44 2.88
N THR A 48 -16.31 -9.74 2.09
CA THR A 48 -15.15 -10.49 2.57
C THR A 48 -13.90 -9.67 2.27
N MET A 49 -12.93 -9.69 3.18
CA MET A 49 -11.65 -9.02 2.98
C MET A 49 -10.99 -9.52 1.69
N PRO A 50 -10.69 -8.64 0.71
CA PRO A 50 -9.99 -9.04 -0.50
C PRO A 50 -8.54 -9.38 -0.15
N LEU A 51 -8.18 -10.65 -0.30
CA LEU A 51 -6.83 -11.13 -0.08
C LEU A 51 -6.06 -11.20 -1.40
N PRO A 52 -4.74 -10.99 -1.39
CA PRO A 52 -3.91 -11.25 -2.56
C PRO A 52 -4.07 -12.70 -3.05
N PRO A 53 -3.96 -12.96 -4.37
CA PRO A 53 -4.24 -14.28 -4.93
C PRO A 53 -3.38 -15.43 -4.41
N TYR A 54 -2.22 -15.13 -3.83
CA TYR A 54 -1.33 -16.13 -3.24
C TYR A 54 -1.76 -16.58 -1.84
N ILE A 55 -2.66 -15.85 -1.16
CA ILE A 55 -3.25 -16.26 0.12
C ILE A 55 -4.50 -17.08 -0.19
N LYS A 56 -4.41 -18.39 0.00
CA LYS A 56 -5.51 -19.33 -0.30
C LYS A 56 -6.28 -19.74 0.95
N ALA A 57 -5.68 -19.60 2.13
CA ALA A 57 -6.33 -19.89 3.39
C ALA A 57 -7.40 -18.85 3.70
N LYS A 58 -8.55 -19.29 4.21
CA LYS A 58 -9.50 -18.36 4.82
C LYS A 58 -8.89 -17.80 6.09
N LEU A 59 -9.08 -16.51 6.31
CA LEU A 59 -8.78 -15.90 7.60
C LEU A 59 -9.93 -16.18 8.54
N ASP A 60 -9.64 -16.76 9.69
CA ASP A 60 -10.62 -16.93 10.78
C ASP A 60 -10.99 -15.57 11.37
N ASP A 61 -10.02 -14.66 11.39
CA ASP A 61 -10.18 -13.27 11.79
C ASP A 61 -9.78 -12.36 10.62
N GLN A 62 -10.75 -11.66 10.03
CA GLN A 62 -10.52 -10.76 8.90
C GLN A 62 -9.68 -9.53 9.28
N GLU A 63 -9.73 -9.09 10.53
CA GLU A 63 -8.93 -7.96 11.03
C GLU A 63 -7.43 -8.24 11.02
N ARG A 64 -7.02 -9.51 10.97
CA ARG A 64 -5.61 -9.91 10.80
C ARG A 64 -4.99 -9.37 9.51
N TYR A 65 -5.79 -9.08 8.48
CA TYR A 65 -5.31 -8.48 7.23
C TYR A 65 -5.55 -6.97 7.20
N GLN A 66 -5.47 -6.31 8.35
CA GLN A 66 -5.53 -4.86 8.48
C GLN A 66 -4.55 -4.38 9.54
N THR A 67 -4.05 -3.15 9.38
CA THR A 67 -3.16 -2.54 10.37
C THR A 67 -3.95 -2.06 11.59
N VAL A 68 -3.33 -2.11 12.78
CA VAL A 68 -3.93 -1.65 14.04
C VAL A 68 -4.20 -0.15 14.07
N TYR A 69 -3.69 0.60 13.11
CA TYR A 69 -3.86 2.05 12.96
C TYR A 69 -4.73 2.45 11.77
N ALA A 70 -5.38 1.51 11.10
CA ALA A 70 -6.33 1.82 10.02
C ALA A 70 -7.54 2.58 10.57
N LYS A 71 -7.88 3.71 9.95
CA LYS A 71 -8.98 4.58 10.37
C LYS A 71 -9.99 4.84 9.25
N GLU A 72 -9.50 5.07 8.04
CA GLU A 72 -10.34 5.50 6.94
C GLU A 72 -10.58 4.36 5.95
N ARG A 73 -11.86 4.14 5.62
CA ARG A 73 -12.26 3.17 4.60
C ARG A 73 -12.06 3.74 3.20
N GLY A 74 -11.76 2.90 2.21
CA GLY A 74 -11.64 3.33 0.80
C GLY A 74 -10.52 2.64 0.02
N SER A 75 -9.62 1.94 0.70
CA SER A 75 -8.54 1.18 0.06
C SER A 75 -8.96 -0.25 -0.27
N ALA A 76 -8.58 -0.74 -1.44
CA ALA A 76 -8.79 -2.14 -1.86
C ALA A 76 -7.72 -3.08 -1.30
N ALA A 77 -6.61 -2.57 -0.78
CA ALA A 77 -5.53 -3.36 -0.21
C ALA A 77 -4.99 -2.73 1.08
N ALA A 78 -4.67 -3.57 2.07
CA ALA A 78 -4.01 -3.13 3.29
C ALA A 78 -2.52 -2.83 3.04
N PRO A 79 -1.91 -1.89 3.78
CA PRO A 79 -0.46 -1.65 3.74
C PRO A 79 0.27 -2.74 4.54
N THR A 80 0.50 -3.90 3.91
CA THR A 80 0.84 -5.15 4.59
C THR A 80 2.16 -5.14 5.36
N ALA A 81 3.10 -4.24 5.07
CA ALA A 81 4.26 -4.02 5.93
C ALA A 81 3.87 -3.48 7.32
N GLY A 82 2.75 -2.77 7.42
CA GLY A 82 2.21 -2.31 8.69
C GLY A 82 1.64 -3.41 9.59
N LEU A 83 1.36 -4.61 9.04
CA LEU A 83 0.88 -5.76 9.82
C LEU A 83 1.90 -6.28 10.84
N HIS A 84 3.18 -5.94 10.67
CA HIS A 84 4.23 -6.26 11.65
C HIS A 84 4.14 -5.44 12.93
N PHE A 85 3.39 -4.33 12.92
CA PHE A 85 3.24 -3.45 14.08
C PHE A 85 1.97 -3.78 14.87
N THR A 86 2.16 -4.16 16.12
CA THR A 86 1.09 -4.25 17.11
C THR A 86 0.98 -2.93 17.89
N ASN A 87 -0.11 -2.76 18.64
CA ASN A 87 -0.26 -1.60 19.53
C ASN A 87 0.87 -1.54 20.58
N GLU A 88 1.30 -2.69 21.10
CA GLU A 88 2.38 -2.82 22.07
C GLU A 88 3.72 -2.40 21.46
N LEU A 89 4.02 -2.85 20.23
CA LEU A 89 5.24 -2.46 19.53
C LEU A 89 5.25 -0.95 19.23
N LEU A 90 4.12 -0.39 18.78
CA LEU A 90 3.99 1.05 18.54
C LEU A 90 4.20 1.86 19.84
N ALA A 91 3.67 1.36 20.96
CA ALA A 91 3.90 1.98 22.27
C ALA A 91 5.39 1.94 22.68
N GLN A 92 6.08 0.82 22.46
CA GLN A 92 7.52 0.70 22.71
C GLN A 92 8.35 1.63 21.82
N VAL A 93 7.99 1.74 20.53
CA VAL A 93 8.64 2.68 19.59
C VAL A 93 8.50 4.12 20.09
N LYS A 94 7.28 4.53 20.46
CA LYS A 94 7.00 5.87 21.01
C LYS A 94 7.74 6.12 22.34
N ALA A 95 7.80 5.12 23.21
CA ALA A 95 8.51 5.22 24.50
C ALA A 95 10.02 5.43 24.33
N LYS A 96 10.59 5.07 23.18
CA LYS A 96 12.00 5.37 22.81
C LYS A 96 12.19 6.77 22.23
N GLY A 97 11.16 7.62 22.22
CA GLY A 97 11.21 8.98 21.68
C GLY A 97 11.12 9.04 20.14
N ILE A 98 10.69 7.96 19.48
CA ILE A 98 10.49 7.95 18.04
C ILE A 98 9.07 8.45 17.73
N GLU A 99 8.96 9.46 16.90
CA GLU A 99 7.68 10.00 16.46
C GLU A 99 7.06 9.08 15.40
N VAL A 100 5.78 8.75 15.59
CA VAL A 100 5.01 7.93 14.66
C VAL A 100 3.95 8.79 14.01
N VAL A 101 4.03 8.93 12.70
CA VAL A 101 3.18 9.80 11.88
C VAL A 101 2.38 8.95 10.89
N GLU A 102 1.10 9.24 10.77
CA GLU A 102 0.19 8.54 9.88
C GLU A 102 -0.01 9.34 8.58
N VAL A 103 0.00 8.64 7.45
CA VAL A 103 -0.33 9.17 6.12
C VAL A 103 -1.36 8.28 5.45
N LEU A 104 -2.16 8.81 4.53
CA LEU A 104 -3.22 8.07 3.85
C LEU A 104 -2.87 7.84 2.38
N LEU A 105 -3.07 6.60 1.91
CA LEU A 105 -3.14 6.25 0.49
C LEU A 105 -4.29 5.25 0.28
N HIS A 106 -5.22 5.57 -0.59
CA HIS A 106 -6.24 4.63 -1.05
C HIS A 106 -5.69 3.79 -2.20
N VAL A 107 -5.18 2.62 -1.85
CA VAL A 107 -4.61 1.67 -2.83
C VAL A 107 -5.72 1.06 -3.66
N GLY A 108 -5.64 1.24 -4.98
CA GLY A 108 -6.60 0.69 -5.92
C GLY A 108 -6.39 -0.79 -6.24
N LEU A 109 -7.38 -1.41 -6.91
CA LEU A 109 -7.32 -2.82 -7.34
C LEU A 109 -6.14 -3.12 -8.30
N GLY A 110 -5.57 -2.09 -8.92
CA GLY A 110 -4.42 -2.21 -9.82
C GLY A 110 -3.17 -2.79 -9.16
N THR A 111 -3.02 -2.63 -7.84
CA THR A 111 -1.87 -3.15 -7.09
C THR A 111 -1.74 -4.68 -7.13
N PHE A 112 -2.85 -5.38 -7.37
CA PHE A 112 -2.86 -6.85 -7.51
C PHE A 112 -2.55 -7.35 -8.93
N ARG A 113 -2.30 -6.44 -9.88
CA ARG A 113 -1.98 -6.81 -11.27
C ARG A 113 -0.47 -6.91 -11.44
N PRO A 114 0.03 -8.02 -12.02
CA PRO A 114 1.43 -8.11 -12.37
C PRO A 114 1.79 -7.07 -13.47
N VAL A 115 3.04 -6.66 -13.49
CA VAL A 115 3.59 -5.86 -14.60
C VAL A 115 3.46 -6.68 -15.88
N GLN A 116 2.82 -6.11 -16.91
CA GLN A 116 2.51 -6.81 -18.19
C GLN A 116 3.39 -6.32 -19.35
N VAL A 117 4.34 -5.45 -19.09
CA VAL A 117 5.21 -4.85 -20.11
C VAL A 117 6.66 -5.27 -19.88
N ASP A 118 7.38 -5.53 -20.95
CA ASP A 118 8.81 -5.86 -20.89
C ASP A 118 9.68 -4.60 -20.71
N ASP A 119 9.21 -3.44 -21.22
CA ASP A 119 9.87 -2.16 -21.03
C ASP A 119 9.20 -1.38 -19.88
N ILE A 120 9.96 -1.13 -18.81
CA ILE A 120 9.50 -0.39 -17.62
C ILE A 120 9.05 1.04 -17.96
N HIS A 121 9.58 1.67 -18.97
CA HIS A 121 9.21 3.03 -19.39
C HIS A 121 7.82 3.10 -20.01
N SER A 122 7.29 1.97 -20.49
CA SER A 122 5.92 1.85 -21.02
C SER A 122 4.90 1.50 -19.94
N HIS A 123 5.34 1.21 -18.69
CA HIS A 123 4.45 0.88 -17.60
C HIS A 123 3.72 2.13 -17.09
N LYS A 124 2.39 2.09 -17.10
CA LYS A 124 1.54 3.12 -16.50
C LYS A 124 1.07 2.67 -15.13
N MET A 125 1.50 3.40 -14.10
CA MET A 125 0.97 3.22 -12.75
C MET A 125 -0.48 3.72 -12.68
N HIS A 126 -1.30 3.01 -11.90
CA HIS A 126 -2.64 3.47 -11.60
C HIS A 126 -2.60 4.70 -10.71
N SER A 127 -3.57 5.61 -10.92
CA SER A 127 -3.76 6.75 -10.04
C SER A 127 -4.38 6.28 -8.72
N GLU A 128 -3.84 6.74 -7.60
CA GLU A 128 -4.28 6.43 -6.25
C GLU A 128 -4.33 7.72 -5.43
N TYR A 129 -5.45 7.91 -4.73
CA TYR A 129 -5.65 9.09 -3.89
C TYR A 129 -4.79 9.01 -2.63
N TYR A 130 -4.10 10.11 -2.29
CA TYR A 130 -3.36 10.24 -1.04
C TYR A 130 -3.75 11.50 -0.26
N ARG A 131 -3.47 11.49 1.04
CA ARG A 131 -3.60 12.67 1.89
C ARG A 131 -2.53 12.68 2.98
N ILE A 132 -1.96 13.88 3.21
CA ILE A 132 -1.07 14.20 4.31
C ILE A 132 -1.65 15.39 5.05
N THR A 133 -1.90 15.24 6.36
CA THR A 133 -2.39 16.33 7.20
C THR A 133 -1.29 17.37 7.45
N GLN A 134 -1.67 18.59 7.85
CA GLN A 134 -0.71 19.62 8.19
C GLN A 134 0.20 19.18 9.33
N ASP A 135 -0.36 18.62 10.41
CA ASP A 135 0.40 18.11 11.56
C ASP A 135 1.42 17.04 11.18
N ALA A 136 1.04 16.13 10.25
CA ALA A 136 1.94 15.12 9.74
C ALA A 136 3.10 15.74 8.94
N ALA A 137 2.80 16.68 8.05
CA ALA A 137 3.82 17.37 7.26
C ALA A 137 4.77 18.19 8.17
N ASP A 138 4.24 18.91 9.14
CA ASP A 138 5.04 19.71 10.09
C ASP A 138 5.98 18.84 10.92
N THR A 139 5.47 17.70 11.42
CA THR A 139 6.29 16.75 12.19
C THR A 139 7.41 16.15 11.35
N ILE A 140 7.11 15.74 10.11
CA ILE A 140 8.11 15.18 9.19
C ILE A 140 9.15 16.24 8.81
N ASN A 141 8.69 17.44 8.46
CA ASN A 141 9.58 18.54 8.07
C ASN A 141 10.48 18.99 9.22
N LYS A 142 9.97 19.03 10.45
CA LYS A 142 10.79 19.27 11.64
C LYS A 142 11.88 18.20 11.80
N ALA A 143 11.55 16.92 11.60
CA ALA A 143 12.53 15.85 11.63
C ALA A 143 13.63 16.04 10.58
N LEU A 144 13.25 16.46 9.36
CA LEU A 144 14.21 16.76 8.29
C LEU A 144 15.12 17.93 8.63
N ASP A 145 14.56 19.02 9.19
CA ASP A 145 15.33 20.22 9.62
C ASP A 145 16.32 19.89 10.74
N GLU A 146 15.97 18.97 11.63
CA GLU A 146 16.81 18.46 12.71
C GLU A 146 17.82 17.39 12.27
N GLY A 147 17.85 17.02 10.98
CA GLY A 147 18.71 15.97 10.44
C GLY A 147 18.33 14.56 10.92
N ARG A 148 17.12 14.38 11.43
CA ARG A 148 16.61 13.07 11.84
C ARG A 148 16.15 12.25 10.63
N ARG A 149 16.22 10.94 10.77
CA ARG A 149 15.79 10.00 9.73
C ARG A 149 14.27 9.98 9.60
N VAL A 150 13.79 9.93 8.37
CA VAL A 150 12.38 9.65 8.02
C VAL A 150 12.31 8.23 7.46
N ILE A 151 11.70 7.33 8.23
CA ILE A 151 11.61 5.90 7.90
C ILE A 151 10.16 5.58 7.55
N ALA A 152 9.91 5.16 6.32
CA ALA A 152 8.58 4.72 5.91
C ALA A 152 8.32 3.27 6.36
N VAL A 153 7.07 2.99 6.71
CA VAL A 153 6.57 1.63 6.88
C VAL A 153 5.69 1.30 5.68
N GLY A 154 6.23 0.46 4.80
CA GLY A 154 5.60 0.03 3.56
C GLY A 154 5.87 0.93 2.35
N THR A 155 5.81 0.30 1.18
CA THR A 155 5.91 0.97 -0.12
C THR A 155 4.77 1.97 -0.35
N THR A 156 3.63 1.76 0.29
CA THR A 156 2.48 2.67 0.33
C THR A 156 2.88 4.02 0.93
N SER A 157 3.45 4.03 2.14
CA SER A 157 3.93 5.24 2.82
C SER A 157 5.05 5.91 2.03
N THR A 158 5.96 5.13 1.46
CA THR A 158 7.02 5.64 0.57
C THR A 158 6.45 6.43 -0.60
N ARG A 159 5.49 5.85 -1.32
CA ARG A 159 4.86 6.51 -2.47
C ARG A 159 4.10 7.77 -2.05
N THR A 160 3.42 7.74 -0.92
CA THR A 160 2.70 8.91 -0.38
C THR A 160 3.66 10.05 -0.09
N LEU A 161 4.73 9.78 0.65
CA LEU A 161 5.73 10.80 1.04
C LEU A 161 6.41 11.42 -0.19
N GLU A 162 6.89 10.58 -1.11
CA GLU A 162 7.60 11.04 -2.29
C GLU A 162 6.68 11.75 -3.31
N SER A 163 5.36 11.43 -3.32
CA SER A 163 4.38 12.14 -4.12
C SER A 163 4.06 13.53 -3.57
N ALA A 164 4.06 13.68 -2.25
CA ALA A 164 3.81 14.94 -1.58
C ALA A 164 5.11 15.76 -1.36
N ALA A 165 6.26 15.22 -1.78
CA ALA A 165 7.54 15.90 -1.63
C ALA A 165 7.71 17.01 -2.67
N LYS A 166 8.18 18.17 -2.20
CA LYS A 166 8.59 19.29 -3.03
C LYS A 166 9.82 19.94 -2.42
N ASP A 167 10.88 20.07 -3.20
CA ASP A 167 12.14 20.69 -2.79
C ASP A 167 12.70 20.13 -1.46
N GLY A 168 12.62 18.79 -1.30
CA GLY A 168 13.11 18.08 -0.12
C GLY A 168 12.22 18.18 1.12
N ARG A 169 11.00 18.68 1.01
CA ARG A 169 10.03 18.84 2.11
C ARG A 169 8.70 18.20 1.76
N VAL A 170 7.97 17.75 2.77
CA VAL A 170 6.60 17.24 2.61
C VAL A 170 5.61 18.39 2.63
N VAL A 171 4.73 18.42 1.64
CA VAL A 171 3.64 19.41 1.56
C VAL A 171 2.34 18.75 2.02
N ALA A 172 1.66 19.39 2.98
CA ALA A 172 0.33 18.97 3.41
C ALA A 172 -0.69 19.16 2.30
N GLY A 173 -1.69 18.28 2.24
CA GLY A 173 -2.75 18.31 1.25
C GLY A 173 -3.16 16.93 0.80
N ASP A 174 -3.97 16.89 -0.21
CA ASP A 174 -4.46 15.68 -0.84
C ASP A 174 -4.33 15.75 -2.35
N GLY A 175 -4.35 14.63 -3.00
CA GLY A 175 -4.23 14.54 -4.43
C GLY A 175 -4.16 13.11 -4.93
N ASP A 176 -3.97 12.99 -6.22
CA ASP A 176 -3.78 11.71 -6.90
C ASP A 176 -2.31 11.50 -7.25
N THR A 177 -1.84 10.29 -7.06
CA THR A 177 -0.47 9.90 -7.43
C THR A 177 -0.46 8.70 -8.36
N SER A 178 0.35 8.81 -9.40
CA SER A 178 0.75 7.71 -10.27
C SER A 178 2.27 7.50 -10.24
N ILE A 179 2.91 7.87 -9.14
CA ILE A 179 4.36 7.80 -9.00
C ILE A 179 4.85 6.37 -9.22
N PHE A 180 5.82 6.23 -10.11
CA PHE A 180 6.52 4.98 -10.38
C PHE A 180 7.99 5.12 -9.98
N ILE A 181 8.36 4.46 -8.89
CA ILE A 181 9.70 4.48 -8.33
C ILE A 181 10.45 3.24 -8.78
N TYR A 182 11.56 3.44 -9.49
CA TYR A 182 12.47 2.40 -10.00
C TYR A 182 13.93 2.87 -9.93
N PRO A 183 14.93 2.00 -10.14
CA PRO A 183 16.34 2.38 -10.06
C PRO A 183 16.67 3.62 -10.87
N GLY A 184 17.32 4.60 -10.25
CA GLY A 184 17.59 5.94 -10.77
C GLY A 184 16.68 7.04 -10.20
N TYR A 185 15.62 6.67 -9.47
CA TYR A 185 14.78 7.64 -8.76
C TYR A 185 15.58 8.31 -7.62
N GLN A 186 15.42 9.63 -7.48
CA GLN A 186 16.05 10.41 -6.42
C GLN A 186 15.04 10.67 -5.31
N PHE A 187 15.23 10.01 -4.17
CA PHE A 187 14.37 10.20 -3.01
C PHE A 187 14.57 11.58 -2.39
N GLN A 188 13.48 12.28 -2.14
CA GLN A 188 13.51 13.64 -1.58
C GLN A 188 13.44 13.65 -0.06
N VAL A 189 12.67 12.75 0.52
CA VAL A 189 12.31 12.78 1.95
C VAL A 189 12.82 11.54 2.68
N LEU A 190 12.73 10.39 2.05
CA LEU A 190 12.94 9.10 2.70
C LEU A 190 14.42 8.84 3.05
N SER A 191 14.67 8.35 4.28
CA SER A 191 16.00 7.91 4.73
C SER A 191 16.07 6.41 5.00
N GLY A 192 14.94 5.72 5.09
CA GLY A 192 14.88 4.29 5.34
C GLY A 192 13.49 3.72 5.12
N LEU A 193 13.40 2.41 5.06
CA LEU A 193 12.16 1.70 4.73
C LEU A 193 12.06 0.39 5.52
N ILE A 194 10.92 0.17 6.16
CA ILE A 194 10.50 -1.14 6.65
C ILE A 194 9.50 -1.70 5.65
N THR A 195 9.77 -2.87 5.09
CA THR A 195 8.91 -3.46 4.06
C THR A 195 8.94 -4.99 4.10
N ASN A 196 8.02 -5.63 3.39
CA ASN A 196 8.02 -7.08 3.21
C ASN A 196 9.02 -7.52 2.14
N PHE A 197 9.29 -8.82 2.07
CA PHE A 197 9.87 -9.43 0.88
C PHE A 197 8.81 -9.54 -0.21
N HIS A 198 9.07 -8.96 -1.37
CA HIS A 198 8.12 -8.82 -2.47
C HIS A 198 8.27 -9.90 -3.55
N LEU A 199 7.22 -10.05 -4.37
CA LEU A 199 7.22 -10.95 -5.53
C LEU A 199 8.28 -10.50 -6.56
N PRO A 200 9.00 -11.45 -7.18
CA PRO A 200 9.89 -11.14 -8.29
C PRO A 200 9.12 -10.49 -9.45
N LYS A 201 9.82 -9.67 -10.24
CA LYS A 201 9.27 -8.94 -11.40
C LYS A 201 8.10 -8.00 -11.03
N SER A 202 8.06 -7.50 -9.79
CA SER A 202 7.06 -6.53 -9.34
C SER A 202 7.61 -5.11 -9.28
N THR A 203 6.72 -4.12 -9.40
CA THR A 203 7.05 -2.70 -9.18
C THR A 203 7.61 -2.45 -7.78
N LEU A 204 7.24 -3.29 -6.81
CA LEU A 204 7.69 -3.17 -5.42
C LEU A 204 9.16 -3.53 -5.26
N VAL A 205 9.64 -4.58 -5.95
CA VAL A 205 11.10 -4.89 -5.98
C VAL A 205 11.88 -3.77 -6.67
N MET A 206 11.30 -3.13 -7.69
CA MET A 206 11.92 -1.98 -8.35
C MET A 206 12.07 -0.80 -7.39
N LEU A 207 11.03 -0.48 -6.60
CA LEU A 207 11.05 0.58 -5.59
C LEU A 207 12.12 0.31 -4.53
N VAL A 208 12.15 -0.89 -3.97
CA VAL A 208 13.16 -1.27 -2.96
C VAL A 208 14.57 -1.22 -3.56
N SER A 209 14.74 -1.65 -4.82
CA SER A 209 16.01 -1.58 -5.55
C SER A 209 16.43 -0.13 -5.86
N ALA A 210 15.48 0.78 -6.07
CA ALA A 210 15.78 2.19 -6.23
C ALA A 210 16.37 2.80 -4.94
N LEU A 211 15.89 2.34 -3.78
CA LEU A 211 16.31 2.84 -2.48
C LEU A 211 17.67 2.26 -2.05
N ALA A 212 17.82 0.94 -2.10
CA ALA A 212 18.98 0.23 -1.52
C ALA A 212 20.01 -0.24 -2.55
N GLY A 213 19.75 -0.02 -3.84
CA GLY A 213 20.54 -0.59 -4.91
C GLY A 213 20.14 -2.02 -5.26
N ARG A 214 20.07 -2.29 -6.57
CA ARG A 214 19.59 -3.57 -7.11
C ARG A 214 20.38 -4.77 -6.59
N GLU A 215 21.70 -4.67 -6.60
CA GLU A 215 22.59 -5.79 -6.21
C GLU A 215 22.44 -6.13 -4.73
N HIS A 216 22.39 -5.11 -3.86
CA HIS A 216 22.18 -5.30 -2.41
C HIS A 216 20.83 -5.95 -2.13
N VAL A 217 19.76 -5.50 -2.81
CA VAL A 217 18.42 -6.09 -2.64
C VAL A 217 18.41 -7.54 -3.07
N LEU A 218 18.98 -7.87 -4.24
CA LEU A 218 19.00 -9.25 -4.73
C LEU A 218 19.82 -10.16 -3.81
N HIS A 219 20.98 -9.69 -3.34
CA HIS A 219 21.77 -10.43 -2.37
C HIS A 219 21.02 -10.68 -1.06
N ALA A 220 20.35 -9.66 -0.50
CA ALA A 220 19.51 -9.81 0.69
C ALA A 220 18.38 -10.83 0.49
N TYR A 221 17.78 -10.88 -0.71
CA TYR A 221 16.76 -11.87 -1.05
C TYR A 221 17.33 -13.28 -1.17
N GLU A 222 18.53 -13.45 -1.73
CA GLU A 222 19.22 -14.73 -1.79
C GLU A 222 19.53 -15.26 -0.38
N GLU A 223 20.06 -14.41 0.50
CA GLU A 223 20.30 -14.77 1.90
C GLU A 223 19.00 -15.10 2.64
N ALA A 224 17.94 -14.31 2.45
CA ALA A 224 16.65 -14.58 3.04
C ALA A 224 16.07 -15.95 2.61
N VAL A 225 16.28 -16.36 1.35
CA VAL A 225 15.88 -17.70 0.87
C VAL A 225 16.72 -18.80 1.52
N LYS A 226 18.04 -18.61 1.64
CA LYS A 226 18.95 -19.58 2.32
C LYS A 226 18.57 -19.77 3.78
N GLU A 227 18.28 -18.65 4.47
CA GLU A 227 17.90 -18.63 5.89
C GLU A 227 16.40 -18.93 6.12
N ARG A 228 15.66 -19.29 5.06
CA ARG A 228 14.25 -19.68 5.10
C ARG A 228 13.31 -18.61 5.67
N TYR A 229 13.59 -17.34 5.40
CA TYR A 229 12.65 -16.25 5.67
C TYR A 229 11.35 -16.47 4.91
N ARG A 230 10.25 -16.04 5.52
CA ARG A 230 8.92 -16.09 4.91
C ARG A 230 8.70 -14.83 4.09
N PHE A 231 8.08 -14.99 2.94
CA PHE A 231 7.87 -13.91 1.99
C PHE A 231 6.41 -13.44 1.99
N PHE A 232 6.18 -12.27 1.40
CA PHE A 232 4.89 -11.64 1.15
C PHE A 232 4.19 -11.09 2.40
N SER A 233 2.84 -10.94 2.36
CA SER A 233 2.05 -10.15 3.32
C SER A 233 2.17 -10.61 4.78
N PHE A 234 2.22 -11.92 5.02
CA PHE A 234 2.34 -12.52 6.36
C PHE A 234 3.72 -13.15 6.61
N GLY A 235 4.68 -12.78 5.79
CA GLY A 235 6.06 -13.22 5.93
C GLY A 235 6.86 -12.40 6.94
N ASP A 236 8.15 -12.37 6.72
CA ASP A 236 9.09 -11.60 7.51
C ASP A 236 9.33 -10.22 6.88
N ALA A 237 9.92 -9.29 7.60
CA ALA A 237 10.16 -7.93 7.15
C ALA A 237 11.64 -7.67 6.87
N MET A 238 11.90 -6.73 5.96
CA MET A 238 13.20 -6.12 5.74
C MET A 238 13.21 -4.73 6.37
N PHE A 239 14.31 -4.37 7.01
CA PHE A 239 14.60 -3.00 7.40
C PHE A 239 15.80 -2.47 6.60
N ILE A 240 15.55 -1.49 5.76
CA ILE A 240 16.56 -0.77 4.99
C ILE A 240 16.83 0.53 5.73
N ALA A 241 18.03 0.66 6.28
CA ALA A 241 18.45 1.82 7.04
C ALA A 241 19.56 2.57 6.29
N ASP A 242 19.73 3.84 6.66
CA ASP A 242 20.87 4.67 6.29
C ASP A 242 21.13 4.71 4.77
N VAL A 243 20.06 4.99 4.03
CA VAL A 243 20.20 5.24 2.59
C VAL A 243 20.87 6.59 2.41
N ASP A 244 22.08 6.57 1.89
CA ASP A 244 22.82 7.78 1.52
C ASP A 244 22.00 8.57 0.49
N LYS A 245 21.57 9.76 0.90
CA LYS A 245 21.03 10.74 -0.06
C LYS A 245 22.17 11.20 -0.92
N LYS A 246 22.26 10.64 -2.14
CA LYS A 246 23.24 11.08 -3.14
C LYS A 246 22.78 12.36 -3.81
#